data_9d5577cd1eed3ebfa48cc76b48f35aab
#
_entry.id   9d5577cd1eed3ebfa48cc76b48f35aab
#
_cell.length_a   1.000
_cell.length_b   1.000
_cell.length_c   1.000
_cell.angle_alpha   90.00
_cell.angle_beta   90.00
_cell.angle_gamma   90.00
#
_symmetry.space_group_name_H-M   'P 1'
#
loop_
_entity.id
_entity.type
_entity.pdbx_description
1 polymer ?
#
loop_
_entity_poly.entity_id
_entity_poly.type
_entity_poly.pdbx_seq_one_letter_code
_entity_poly.pdbx_strand_id
1 'polypeptide(L)'
;HYAEHQKFWDIMESQDLKPMGFVDYFRRTAWNGAENWARTTLKRNNFGNKMALSVTVALEHFTAMLAESGITNKDMTEKMPQEMQDLFMWHAAEEIEHKSIPFDVLKKVDDSYALRVGGMAIATIGLWYYLTAGTVYLTRTDEDVQRKDVPKFTLEFLTRFRKNFGGTLSSQFFQ
;
A
#
# COMPACT_ATOMS: atom_id res chain seq x y z
N HIS A 1 3.99 5.21 14.97
CA HIS A 1 3.81 4.57 13.65
C HIS A 1 4.94 3.56 13.34
N TYR A 2 6.22 4.01 13.19
CA TYR A 2 7.37 3.11 12.88
C TYR A 2 7.53 1.93 13.85
N ALA A 3 7.40 2.18 15.16
CA ALA A 3 7.54 1.13 16.19
C ALA A 3 6.47 0.03 16.07
N GLU A 4 5.27 0.37 15.61
CA GLU A 4 4.19 -0.59 15.42
C GLU A 4 4.42 -1.45 14.17
N HIS A 5 4.93 -0.87 13.07
CA HIS A 5 5.37 -1.65 11.92
C HIS A 5 6.49 -2.64 12.29
N GLN A 6 7.43 -2.22 13.16
CA GLN A 6 8.50 -3.11 13.62
C GLN A 6 7.93 -4.34 14.35
N LYS A 7 6.90 -4.16 15.20
CA LYS A 7 6.24 -5.30 15.87
C LYS A 7 5.64 -6.29 14.87
N PHE A 8 5.03 -5.82 13.78
CA PHE A 8 4.53 -6.70 12.73
C PHE A 8 5.64 -7.50 12.08
N TRP A 9 6.77 -6.87 11.78
CA TRP A 9 7.91 -7.57 11.19
C TRP A 9 8.49 -8.60 12.15
N ASP A 10 8.61 -8.27 13.43
CA ASP A 10 9.10 -9.19 14.46
C ASP A 10 8.16 -10.41 14.59
N ILE A 11 6.84 -10.21 14.52
CA ILE A 11 5.86 -11.31 14.51
C ILE A 11 6.02 -12.18 13.26
N MET A 12 6.18 -11.58 12.08
CA MET A 12 6.39 -12.33 10.83
C MET A 12 7.68 -13.14 10.88
N GLU A 13 8.77 -12.56 11.35
CA GLU A 13 10.05 -13.22 11.50
C GLU A 13 10.00 -14.38 12.52
N SER A 14 9.21 -14.24 13.59
CA SER A 14 8.98 -15.32 14.55
C SER A 14 8.23 -16.53 13.96
N GLN A 15 7.62 -16.35 12.81
CA GLN A 15 6.94 -17.39 12.01
C GLN A 15 7.78 -17.84 10.80
N ASP A 16 9.11 -17.59 10.82
CA ASP A 16 10.06 -17.91 9.75
C ASP A 16 9.78 -17.19 8.41
N LEU A 17 8.88 -16.19 8.39
CA LEU A 17 8.69 -15.33 7.24
C LEU A 17 9.80 -14.28 7.17
N LYS A 18 10.25 -13.92 5.96
CA LYS A 18 11.38 -13.00 5.74
C LYS A 18 10.94 -11.68 5.07
N PRO A 19 10.15 -10.82 5.76
CA PRO A 19 9.58 -9.63 5.15
C PRO A 19 10.64 -8.61 4.68
N MET A 20 11.79 -8.54 5.37
CA MET A 20 12.80 -7.51 5.12
C MET A 20 13.42 -7.58 3.72
N GLY A 21 13.52 -8.75 3.13
CA GLY A 21 13.99 -8.87 1.74
C GLY A 21 13.07 -8.19 0.74
N PHE A 22 11.76 -8.23 0.96
CA PHE A 22 10.79 -7.49 0.15
C PHE A 22 10.79 -5.98 0.44
N VAL A 23 10.93 -5.59 1.70
CA VAL A 23 11.06 -4.18 2.10
C VAL A 23 12.27 -3.53 1.43
N ASP A 24 13.41 -4.20 1.41
CA ASP A 24 14.61 -3.73 0.73
C ASP A 24 14.45 -3.65 -0.79
N TYR A 25 13.76 -4.62 -1.39
CA TYR A 25 13.40 -4.57 -2.80
C TYR A 25 12.51 -3.35 -3.11
N PHE A 26 11.45 -3.14 -2.33
CA PHE A 26 10.55 -2.00 -2.47
C PHE A 26 11.32 -0.67 -2.34
N ARG A 27 12.15 -0.53 -1.30
CA ARG A 27 12.95 0.67 -1.08
C ARG A 27 13.88 0.97 -2.27
N ARG A 28 14.55 -0.04 -2.82
CA ARG A 28 15.46 0.15 -3.96
C ARG A 28 14.73 0.51 -5.24
N THR A 29 13.58 -0.07 -5.51
CA THR A 29 12.90 0.09 -6.80
C THR A 29 11.92 1.23 -6.82
N ALA A 30 11.10 1.41 -5.79
CA ALA A 30 10.15 2.52 -5.69
C ALA A 30 10.82 3.80 -5.23
N TRP A 31 11.38 3.78 -4.03
CA TRP A 31 11.89 4.99 -3.38
C TRP A 31 13.21 5.49 -3.99
N ASN A 32 14.26 4.66 -3.92
CA ASN A 32 15.58 5.05 -4.43
C ASN A 32 15.68 4.98 -5.96
N GLY A 33 14.82 4.19 -6.61
CA GLY A 33 14.77 4.04 -8.05
C GLY A 33 13.83 5.06 -8.71
N ALA A 34 12.54 4.74 -8.79
CA ALA A 34 11.58 5.51 -9.57
C ALA A 34 11.39 6.94 -9.05
N GLU A 35 11.26 7.12 -7.73
CA GLU A 35 11.05 8.44 -7.15
C GLU A 35 12.28 9.33 -7.31
N ASN A 36 13.47 8.84 -6.99
CA ASN A 36 14.70 9.60 -7.13
C ASN A 36 15.00 9.93 -8.60
N TRP A 37 14.75 8.99 -9.52
CA TRP A 37 14.85 9.24 -10.96
C TRP A 37 13.90 10.37 -11.37
N ALA A 38 12.64 10.34 -10.97
CA ALA A 38 11.68 11.39 -11.29
C ALA A 38 12.12 12.76 -10.75
N ARG A 39 12.57 12.81 -9.49
CA ARG A 39 13.05 14.06 -8.86
C ARG A 39 14.29 14.64 -9.54
N THR A 40 15.21 13.79 -9.99
CA THR A 40 16.48 14.22 -10.61
C THR A 40 16.37 14.53 -12.09
N THR A 41 15.48 13.85 -12.81
CA THR A 41 15.33 13.96 -14.27
C THR A 41 14.26 14.98 -14.66
N LEU A 42 13.10 14.98 -13.97
CA LEU A 42 11.96 15.85 -14.28
C LEU A 42 12.03 17.17 -13.50
N LYS A 43 13.13 17.92 -13.66
CA LYS A 43 13.41 19.15 -12.89
C LYS A 43 12.60 20.37 -13.30
N ARG A 44 12.04 20.39 -14.53
CA ARG A 44 11.30 21.56 -15.03
C ARG A 44 10.11 21.87 -14.12
N ASN A 45 10.07 23.08 -13.57
CA ASN A 45 9.05 23.56 -12.63
C ASN A 45 8.81 22.63 -11.43
N ASN A 46 9.86 21.94 -10.96
CA ASN A 46 9.74 20.92 -9.90
C ASN A 46 8.76 19.77 -10.23
N PHE A 47 8.53 19.46 -11.50
CA PHE A 47 7.51 18.50 -11.91
C PHE A 47 7.70 17.13 -11.27
N GLY A 48 8.95 16.64 -11.17
CA GLY A 48 9.24 15.36 -10.49
C GLY A 48 8.79 15.34 -9.02
N ASN A 49 9.06 16.44 -8.28
CA ASN A 49 8.65 16.55 -6.88
C ASN A 49 7.13 16.64 -6.74
N LYS A 50 6.47 17.40 -7.62
CA LYS A 50 5.00 17.51 -7.65
C LYS A 50 4.34 16.19 -7.98
N MET A 51 4.91 15.44 -8.95
CA MET A 51 4.42 14.10 -9.30
C MET A 51 4.60 13.13 -8.15
N ALA A 52 5.77 13.11 -7.48
CA ALA A 52 6.00 12.27 -6.31
C ALA A 52 4.99 12.59 -5.19
N LEU A 53 4.74 13.87 -4.90
CA LEU A 53 3.71 14.29 -3.94
C LEU A 53 2.31 13.82 -4.38
N SER A 54 1.98 13.92 -5.66
CA SER A 54 0.70 13.45 -6.19
C SER A 54 0.52 11.94 -6.06
N VAL A 55 1.59 11.15 -6.26
CA VAL A 55 1.61 9.71 -6.03
C VAL A 55 1.41 9.40 -4.54
N THR A 56 2.09 10.13 -3.65
CA THR A 56 1.89 10.00 -2.19
C THR A 56 0.44 10.26 -1.81
N VAL A 57 -0.18 11.35 -2.29
CA VAL A 57 -1.60 11.64 -2.05
C VAL A 57 -2.50 10.48 -2.48
N ALA A 58 -2.23 9.89 -3.63
CA ALA A 58 -3.02 8.77 -4.13
C ALA A 58 -2.82 7.50 -3.28
N LEU A 59 -1.61 7.23 -2.80
CA LEU A 59 -1.32 6.09 -1.92
C LEU A 59 -2.00 6.26 -0.57
N GLU A 60 -1.93 7.44 0.05
CA GLU A 60 -2.63 7.76 1.30
C GLU A 60 -4.16 7.64 1.16
N HIS A 61 -4.69 8.00 0.00
CA HIS A 61 -6.09 7.76 -0.29
C HIS A 61 -6.42 6.26 -0.36
N PHE A 62 -5.59 5.45 -1.00
CA PHE A 62 -5.80 4.00 -1.06
C PHE A 62 -5.68 3.33 0.30
N THR A 63 -4.68 3.70 1.11
CA THR A 63 -4.51 3.13 2.46
C THR A 63 -5.68 3.48 3.36
N ALA A 64 -6.17 4.73 3.32
CA ALA A 64 -7.36 5.13 4.05
C ALA A 64 -8.63 4.35 3.62
N MET A 65 -8.81 4.11 2.30
CA MET A 65 -9.93 3.30 1.80
C MET A 65 -9.83 1.85 2.25
N LEU A 66 -8.62 1.28 2.25
CA LEU A 66 -8.36 -0.07 2.75
C LEU A 66 -8.64 -0.15 4.26
N ALA A 67 -8.22 0.85 5.02
CA ALA A 67 -8.45 0.98 6.44
C ALA A 67 -9.96 1.03 6.76
N GLU A 68 -10.72 1.89 6.09
CA GLU A 68 -12.17 2.01 6.25
C GLU A 68 -12.89 0.69 5.91
N SER A 69 -12.49 0.05 4.80
CA SER A 69 -13.03 -1.25 4.42
C SER A 69 -12.67 -2.34 5.43
N GLY A 70 -11.45 -2.32 5.96
CA GLY A 70 -10.99 -3.27 6.97
C GLY A 70 -11.73 -3.14 8.30
N ILE A 71 -11.94 -1.91 8.80
CA ILE A 71 -12.70 -1.63 10.02
C ILE A 71 -14.15 -2.11 9.91
N THR A 72 -14.76 -1.94 8.73
CA THR A 72 -16.16 -2.33 8.50
C THR A 72 -16.35 -3.82 8.23
N ASN A 73 -15.28 -4.53 7.90
CA ASN A 73 -15.31 -5.97 7.57
C ASN A 73 -15.20 -6.83 8.84
N LYS A 74 -16.32 -7.11 9.48
CA LYS A 74 -16.39 -7.95 10.68
C LYS A 74 -15.80 -9.35 10.49
N ASP A 75 -16.01 -9.97 9.33
CA ASP A 75 -15.46 -11.29 9.02
C ASP A 75 -13.92 -11.34 9.07
N MET A 76 -13.28 -10.21 8.82
CA MET A 76 -11.82 -10.08 8.89
C MET A 76 -11.36 -9.78 10.32
N THR A 77 -11.98 -8.81 10.98
CA THR A 77 -11.56 -8.37 12.32
C THR A 77 -11.84 -9.40 13.40
N GLU A 78 -13.02 -10.02 13.40
CA GLU A 78 -13.41 -11.00 14.42
C GLU A 78 -12.57 -12.31 14.39
N LYS A 79 -11.87 -12.58 13.30
CA LYS A 79 -10.98 -13.75 13.17
C LYS A 79 -9.55 -13.48 13.59
N MET A 80 -9.21 -12.23 13.88
CA MET A 80 -7.87 -11.87 14.34
C MET A 80 -7.72 -12.11 15.85
N PRO A 81 -6.54 -12.53 16.33
CA PRO A 81 -6.21 -12.44 17.76
C PRO A 81 -6.41 -11.00 18.26
N GLN A 82 -6.80 -10.85 19.53
CA GLN A 82 -7.17 -9.54 20.10
C GLN A 82 -6.05 -8.50 19.93
N GLU A 83 -4.81 -8.89 20.20
CA GLU A 83 -3.67 -7.98 20.09
C GLU A 83 -3.46 -7.49 18.64
N MET A 84 -3.70 -8.36 17.66
CA MET A 84 -3.65 -8.00 16.24
C MET A 84 -4.82 -7.12 15.82
N GLN A 85 -6.01 -7.38 16.38
CA GLN A 85 -7.20 -6.56 16.13
C GLN A 85 -6.99 -5.14 16.66
N ASP A 86 -6.50 -4.97 17.89
CA ASP A 86 -6.27 -3.68 18.50
C ASP A 86 -5.23 -2.87 17.71
N LEU A 87 -4.14 -3.52 17.31
CA LEU A 87 -3.10 -2.91 16.48
C LEU A 87 -3.62 -2.51 15.11
N PHE A 88 -4.40 -3.38 14.47
CA PHE A 88 -5.00 -3.11 13.16
C PHE A 88 -5.99 -1.94 13.23
N MET A 89 -6.88 -1.91 14.23
CA MET A 89 -7.87 -0.85 14.41
C MET A 89 -7.22 0.50 14.67
N TRP A 90 -6.18 0.53 15.50
CA TRP A 90 -5.41 1.73 15.75
C TRP A 90 -4.71 2.23 14.47
N HIS A 91 -4.01 1.36 13.75
CA HIS A 91 -3.33 1.69 12.50
C HIS A 91 -4.32 2.19 11.42
N ALA A 92 -5.46 1.52 11.30
CA ALA A 92 -6.50 1.93 10.35
C ALA A 92 -7.08 3.32 10.67
N ALA A 93 -7.21 3.68 11.94
CA ALA A 93 -7.63 5.02 12.34
C ALA A 93 -6.59 6.08 11.94
N GLU A 94 -5.29 5.81 12.14
CA GLU A 94 -4.21 6.71 11.69
C GLU A 94 -4.22 6.91 10.17
N GLU A 95 -4.39 5.85 9.37
CA GLU A 95 -4.46 5.97 7.90
C GLU A 95 -5.63 6.86 7.43
N ILE A 96 -6.77 6.78 8.11
CA ILE A 96 -7.93 7.62 7.80
C ILE A 96 -7.63 9.10 8.11
N GLU A 97 -6.94 9.40 9.20
CA GLU A 97 -6.55 10.76 9.58
C GLU A 97 -5.50 11.35 8.61
N HIS A 98 -4.54 10.54 8.16
CA HIS A 98 -3.44 10.98 7.31
C HIS A 98 -3.88 11.42 5.92
N LYS A 99 -4.95 10.89 5.37
CA LYS A 99 -5.43 11.07 3.99
C LYS A 99 -5.57 12.55 3.57
N SER A 100 -5.98 13.44 4.47
CA SER A 100 -6.23 14.85 4.14
C SER A 100 -4.96 15.69 4.04
N ILE A 101 -3.94 15.40 4.84
CA ILE A 101 -2.74 16.21 4.99
C ILE A 101 -1.96 16.36 3.67
N PRO A 102 -1.53 15.28 2.99
CA PRO A 102 -0.79 15.40 1.74
C PRO A 102 -1.65 15.97 0.60
N PHE A 103 -2.96 15.75 0.62
CA PHE A 103 -3.88 16.34 -0.35
C PHE A 103 -3.93 17.88 -0.22
N ASP A 104 -4.04 18.40 1.00
CA ASP A 104 -4.05 19.84 1.25
C ASP A 104 -2.72 20.49 0.88
N VAL A 105 -1.60 19.80 1.13
CA VAL A 105 -0.28 20.25 0.69
C VAL A 105 -0.20 20.30 -0.84
N LEU A 106 -0.65 19.24 -1.53
CA LEU A 106 -0.64 19.19 -3.00
C LEU A 106 -1.46 20.33 -3.60
N LYS A 107 -2.66 20.60 -3.09
CA LYS A 107 -3.49 21.72 -3.57
C LYS A 107 -2.83 23.08 -3.44
N LYS A 108 -2.03 23.29 -2.39
CA LYS A 108 -1.26 24.55 -2.21
C LYS A 108 -0.06 24.64 -3.14
N VAL A 109 0.55 23.51 -3.49
CA VAL A 109 1.74 23.45 -4.35
C VAL A 109 1.36 23.48 -5.83
N ASP A 110 0.35 22.72 -6.22
CA ASP A 110 -0.14 22.60 -7.60
C ASP A 110 -1.55 21.96 -7.61
N ASP A 111 -2.57 22.74 -7.88
CA ASP A 111 -3.97 22.28 -7.93
C ASP A 111 -4.37 21.69 -9.30
N SER A 112 -3.39 21.29 -10.12
CA SER A 112 -3.65 20.69 -11.44
C SER A 112 -4.38 19.36 -11.34
N TYR A 113 -5.55 19.27 -11.95
CA TYR A 113 -6.32 18.01 -12.05
C TYR A 113 -5.54 16.92 -12.80
N ALA A 114 -4.86 17.30 -13.89
CA ALA A 114 -4.05 16.35 -14.67
C ALA A 114 -2.90 15.75 -13.86
N LEU A 115 -2.28 16.53 -12.97
CA LEU A 115 -1.24 16.05 -12.06
C LEU A 115 -1.82 14.99 -11.10
N ARG A 116 -3.01 15.25 -10.53
CA ARG A 116 -3.69 14.30 -9.62
C ARG A 116 -4.07 13.00 -10.33
N VAL A 117 -4.62 13.09 -11.55
CA VAL A 117 -4.95 11.90 -12.34
C VAL A 117 -3.68 11.11 -12.70
N GLY A 118 -2.60 11.79 -13.07
CA GLY A 118 -1.32 11.14 -13.35
C GLY A 118 -0.75 10.41 -12.13
N GLY A 119 -0.75 11.08 -10.96
CA GLY A 119 -0.33 10.47 -9.70
C GLY A 119 -1.18 9.25 -9.31
N MET A 120 -2.50 9.35 -9.48
CA MET A 120 -3.43 8.26 -9.22
C MET A 120 -3.14 7.04 -10.13
N ALA A 121 -2.91 7.27 -11.42
CA ALA A 121 -2.58 6.20 -12.37
C ALA A 121 -1.26 5.49 -11.99
N ILE A 122 -0.22 6.25 -11.67
CA ILE A 122 1.07 5.69 -11.24
C ILE A 122 0.92 4.92 -9.93
N ALA A 123 0.22 5.48 -8.94
CA ALA A 123 -0.03 4.84 -7.65
C ALA A 123 -0.82 3.54 -7.81
N THR A 124 -1.83 3.51 -8.69
CA THR A 124 -2.63 2.31 -8.98
C THR A 124 -1.75 1.19 -9.55
N ILE A 125 -0.95 1.50 -10.57
CA ILE A 125 -0.04 0.53 -11.20
C ILE A 125 0.99 0.04 -10.18
N GLY A 126 1.59 0.97 -9.40
CA GLY A 126 2.56 0.65 -8.36
C GLY A 126 1.96 -0.24 -7.27
N LEU A 127 0.78 0.10 -6.77
CA LEU A 127 0.09 -0.68 -5.73
C LEU A 127 -0.12 -2.13 -6.19
N TRP A 128 -0.72 -2.34 -7.36
CA TRP A 128 -0.95 -3.69 -7.88
C TRP A 128 0.34 -4.46 -8.13
N TYR A 129 1.37 -3.78 -8.65
CA TYR A 129 2.67 -4.38 -8.87
C TYR A 129 3.30 -4.87 -7.57
N TYR A 130 3.43 -3.97 -6.57
CA TYR A 130 4.09 -4.33 -5.30
C TYR A 130 3.26 -5.28 -4.45
N LEU A 131 1.93 -5.19 -4.50
CA LEU A 131 1.05 -6.16 -3.84
C LEU A 131 1.26 -7.56 -4.41
N THR A 132 1.31 -7.68 -5.73
CA THR A 132 1.57 -8.96 -6.41
C THR A 132 2.99 -9.47 -6.12
N ALA A 133 3.99 -8.61 -6.25
CA ALA A 133 5.39 -8.97 -6.01
C ALA A 133 5.63 -9.39 -4.54
N GLY A 134 5.02 -8.67 -3.58
CA GLY A 134 5.10 -9.00 -2.16
C GLY A 134 4.43 -10.34 -1.84
N THR A 135 3.25 -10.59 -2.41
CA THR A 135 2.56 -11.88 -2.24
C THR A 135 3.40 -13.03 -2.80
N VAL A 136 3.94 -12.88 -4.00
CA VAL A 136 4.81 -13.89 -4.61
C VAL A 136 6.06 -14.11 -3.77
N TYR A 137 6.67 -13.03 -3.28
CA TYR A 137 7.87 -13.11 -2.45
C TYR A 137 7.60 -13.88 -1.15
N LEU A 138 6.61 -13.47 -0.38
CA LEU A 138 6.26 -14.10 0.91
C LEU A 138 5.88 -15.57 0.71
N THR A 139 5.03 -15.87 -0.27
CA THR A 139 4.62 -17.25 -0.57
C THR A 139 5.80 -18.15 -1.00
N ARG A 140 6.81 -17.57 -1.66
CA ARG A 140 8.04 -18.32 -2.06
C ARG A 140 9.02 -18.55 -0.92
N THR A 141 9.03 -17.67 0.07
CA THR A 141 9.91 -17.76 1.23
C THR A 141 9.29 -18.52 2.38
N ASP A 142 8.01 -18.83 2.29
CA ASP A 142 7.27 -19.67 3.23
C ASP A 142 7.66 -21.14 3.00
N GLU A 143 8.21 -21.78 4.03
CA GLU A 143 8.70 -23.18 3.97
C GLU A 143 7.57 -24.19 3.86
N ASP A 144 6.36 -23.83 4.31
CA ASP A 144 5.16 -24.67 4.23
C ASP A 144 4.52 -24.68 2.84
N VAL A 145 4.94 -23.78 1.94
CA VAL A 145 4.35 -23.62 0.61
C VAL A 145 5.23 -24.25 -0.46
N GLN A 146 4.69 -25.20 -1.21
CA GLN A 146 5.40 -25.77 -2.37
C GLN A 146 5.47 -24.76 -3.51
N ARG A 147 6.63 -24.62 -4.15
CA ARG A 147 6.85 -23.67 -5.25
C ARG A 147 5.83 -23.75 -6.39
N LYS A 148 5.31 -24.95 -6.67
CA LYS A 148 4.26 -25.16 -7.70
C LYS A 148 2.91 -24.50 -7.35
N ASP A 149 2.65 -24.28 -6.06
CA ASP A 149 1.38 -23.74 -5.56
C ASP A 149 1.42 -22.19 -5.43
N VAL A 150 2.60 -21.57 -5.57
CA VAL A 150 2.75 -20.09 -5.51
C VAL A 150 1.80 -19.35 -6.46
N PRO A 151 1.65 -19.73 -7.74
CA PRO A 151 0.71 -19.04 -8.64
C PRO A 151 -0.74 -19.14 -8.16
N LYS A 152 -1.14 -20.30 -7.62
CA LYS A 152 -2.48 -20.52 -7.08
C LYS A 152 -2.75 -19.62 -5.89
N PHE A 153 -1.86 -19.60 -4.90
CA PHE A 153 -2.01 -18.74 -3.71
C PHE A 153 -2.00 -17.25 -4.08
N THR A 154 -1.11 -16.85 -5.00
CA THR A 154 -1.07 -15.47 -5.48
C THR A 154 -2.40 -15.06 -6.13
N LEU A 155 -2.92 -15.89 -7.02
CA LEU A 155 -4.20 -15.60 -7.70
C LEU A 155 -5.36 -15.58 -6.70
N GLU A 156 -5.40 -16.50 -5.75
CA GLU A 156 -6.42 -16.55 -4.70
C GLU A 156 -6.37 -15.29 -3.84
N PHE A 157 -5.19 -14.86 -3.38
CA PHE A 157 -5.03 -13.63 -2.62
C PHE A 157 -5.52 -12.41 -3.40
N LEU A 158 -5.06 -12.22 -4.65
CA LEU A 158 -5.44 -11.08 -5.46
C LEU A 158 -6.95 -11.06 -5.76
N THR A 159 -7.55 -12.24 -5.95
CA THR A 159 -9.00 -12.36 -6.17
C THR A 159 -9.78 -11.99 -4.92
N ARG A 160 -9.36 -12.47 -3.75
CA ARG A 160 -9.97 -12.12 -2.46
C ARG A 160 -9.78 -10.63 -2.15
N PHE A 161 -8.57 -10.10 -2.38
CA PHE A 161 -8.28 -8.69 -2.21
C PHE A 161 -9.21 -7.84 -3.08
N ARG A 162 -9.31 -8.12 -4.37
CA ARG A 162 -10.23 -7.43 -5.28
C ARG A 162 -11.69 -7.54 -4.84
N LYS A 163 -12.14 -8.70 -4.37
CA LYS A 163 -13.52 -8.91 -3.92
C LYS A 163 -13.83 -8.10 -2.67
N ASN A 164 -12.91 -8.06 -1.71
CA ASN A 164 -13.12 -7.38 -0.43
C ASN A 164 -12.96 -5.86 -0.52
N PHE A 165 -12.04 -5.38 -1.37
CA PHE A 165 -11.70 -3.96 -1.46
C PHE A 165 -12.12 -3.31 -2.79
N GLY A 166 -12.34 -4.09 -3.86
CA GLY A 166 -12.67 -3.56 -5.18
C GLY A 166 -14.05 -2.90 -5.27
N GLY A 167 -15.01 -3.34 -4.47
CA GLY A 167 -16.33 -2.72 -4.36
C GLY A 167 -16.25 -1.31 -3.75
N THR A 168 -15.43 -1.15 -2.71
CA THR A 168 -15.16 0.12 -2.06
C THR A 168 -14.39 1.07 -2.98
N LEU A 169 -13.38 0.54 -3.69
CA LEU A 169 -12.61 1.30 -4.68
C LEU A 169 -13.51 1.86 -5.80
N SER A 170 -14.43 1.06 -6.34
CA SER A 170 -15.30 1.50 -7.44
C SER A 170 -16.37 2.51 -7.00
N SER A 171 -16.93 2.36 -5.81
CA SER A 171 -18.01 3.25 -5.33
C SER A 171 -17.52 4.64 -4.92
N GLN A 172 -16.27 4.77 -4.48
CA GLN A 172 -15.70 6.06 -4.04
C GLN A 172 -14.97 6.82 -5.15
N PHE A 173 -14.63 6.18 -6.27
CA PHE A 173 -14.05 6.86 -7.43
C PHE A 173 -15.03 7.78 -8.17
N PHE A 174 -16.34 7.60 -7.96
CA PHE A 174 -17.38 8.35 -8.65
C PHE A 174 -18.16 9.32 -7.74
N GLN A 175 -17.73 9.51 -6.50
CA GLN A 175 -18.18 10.56 -5.59
C GLN A 175 -17.10 11.65 -5.47
#